data_52079c01e97f130f1cafc793bffd94fa
#
_entry.id   52079c01e97f130f1cafc793bffd94fa
#
_cell.length_a   1.000
_cell.length_b   1.000
_cell.length_c   1.000
_cell.angle_alpha   90.00
_cell.angle_beta   90.00
_cell.angle_gamma   90.00
#
_symmetry.space_group_name_H-M   'P 1'
#
loop_
_entity.id
_entity.type
_entity.pdbx_description
1 polymer ?
#
loop_
_entity_poly.entity_id
_entity_poly.type
_entity_poly.pdbx_seq_one_letter_code
_entity_poly.pdbx_strand_id
1 'polypeptide(L)'
;MMPFVAAVGLAGAPPRRQGGGLNLKRTLAAVLSSLFAIGCGASVGAILRWLLGLSLNAFFPAIPMGTLVANLLGGYLIGVAVAVLAAHPGLAPEWRLFIITGFLGGLTTFSTFSAEVVSLLQEGRLLWAGAAIAAHVVGSLVMTLFGFATVSLAQRL
;
A
#
# COMPACT_ATOMS: atom_id res chain seq x y z
N MET A 1 19.88 2.87 6.67
CA MET A 1 19.15 2.25 5.56
C MET A 1 18.32 1.00 5.96
N MET A 2 18.54 0.42 7.14
CA MET A 2 17.78 -0.72 7.68
C MET A 2 16.36 -0.46 8.24
N PRO A 3 15.94 0.74 8.67
CA PRO A 3 14.62 0.91 9.32
C PRO A 3 13.42 0.75 8.38
N PHE A 4 13.58 0.99 7.07
CA PHE A 4 12.47 0.94 6.12
C PHE A 4 11.95 -0.49 5.87
N VAL A 5 12.86 -1.45 5.69
CA VAL A 5 12.50 -2.87 5.41
C VAL A 5 11.79 -3.50 6.61
N ALA A 6 12.20 -3.16 7.83
CA ALA A 6 11.55 -3.61 9.06
C ALA A 6 10.14 -3.00 9.24
N ALA A 7 9.94 -1.74 8.83
CA ALA A 7 8.66 -1.06 8.90
C ALA A 7 7.61 -1.64 7.92
N VAL A 8 8.05 -2.16 6.77
CA VAL A 8 7.19 -2.77 5.75
C VAL A 8 6.81 -4.23 6.07
N GLY A 9 7.40 -4.81 7.13
CA GLY A 9 7.06 -6.19 7.56
C GLY A 9 7.62 -7.31 6.68
N LEU A 10 8.49 -6.98 5.72
CA LEU A 10 9.09 -7.97 4.81
C LEU A 10 10.29 -8.72 5.41
N ALA A 11 10.77 -8.32 6.59
CA ALA A 11 11.85 -8.98 7.32
C ALA A 11 11.46 -9.22 8.78
N GLY A 12 10.53 -10.13 9.01
CA GLY A 12 10.39 -10.78 10.30
C GLY A 12 11.59 -11.70 10.51
N ALA A 13 12.54 -11.32 11.38
CA ALA A 13 13.57 -12.25 11.81
C ALA A 13 12.87 -13.50 12.39
N PRO A 14 13.29 -14.72 12.00
CA PRO A 14 12.72 -15.91 12.59
C PRO A 14 12.92 -15.84 14.11
N PRO A 15 11.91 -16.21 14.92
CA PRO A 15 12.03 -16.21 16.36
C PRO A 15 13.23 -17.07 16.76
N ARG A 16 14.13 -16.51 17.58
CA ARG A 16 15.25 -17.28 18.16
C ARG A 16 14.65 -18.52 18.82
N ARG A 17 15.12 -19.69 18.41
CA ARG A 17 14.80 -20.99 19.01
C ARG A 17 15.29 -20.97 20.47
N GLN A 18 14.43 -20.55 21.40
CA GLN A 18 14.58 -20.92 22.79
C GLN A 18 13.82 -22.23 22.95
N GLY A 19 14.51 -23.25 23.46
CA GLY A 19 13.96 -24.59 23.67
C GLY A 19 12.75 -24.58 24.59
N GLY A 20 11.63 -24.84 24.02
CA GLY A 20 10.33 -25.02 24.65
C GLY A 20 9.34 -25.32 23.56
N GLY A 21 8.63 -26.44 23.61
CA GLY A 21 7.72 -26.92 22.58
C GLY A 21 6.87 -25.78 22.02
N LEU A 22 6.91 -25.61 20.70
CA LEU A 22 6.11 -24.63 19.98
C LEU A 22 4.65 -24.80 20.47
N ASN A 23 4.12 -23.82 21.16
CA ASN A 23 2.73 -23.86 21.57
C ASN A 23 1.88 -23.63 20.30
N LEU A 24 1.64 -24.70 19.55
CA LEU A 24 0.95 -24.71 18.26
C LEU A 24 -0.32 -23.87 18.27
N LYS A 25 -1.07 -23.90 19.38
CA LYS A 25 -2.29 -23.09 19.55
C LYS A 25 -2.00 -21.59 19.50
N ARG A 26 -0.91 -21.12 20.14
CA ARG A 26 -0.53 -19.70 20.13
C ARG A 26 -0.06 -19.27 18.74
N THR A 27 0.71 -20.12 18.07
CA THR A 27 1.17 -19.84 16.70
C THR A 27 -0.02 -19.79 15.73
N LEU A 28 -0.95 -20.74 15.82
CA LEU A 28 -2.16 -20.75 14.99
C LEU A 28 -3.03 -19.51 15.24
N ALA A 29 -3.23 -19.13 16.51
CA ALA A 29 -3.99 -17.92 16.86
C ALA A 29 -3.34 -16.65 16.27
N ALA A 30 -2.02 -16.51 16.36
CA ALA A 30 -1.28 -15.38 15.77
C ALA A 30 -1.37 -15.34 14.24
N VAL A 31 -1.31 -16.51 13.57
CA VAL A 31 -1.49 -16.59 12.12
C VAL A 31 -2.92 -16.22 11.74
N LEU A 32 -3.91 -16.72 12.45
CA LEU A 32 -5.32 -16.42 12.18
C LEU A 32 -5.64 -14.92 12.38
N SER A 33 -5.13 -14.30 13.47
CA SER A 33 -5.29 -12.85 13.68
C SER A 33 -4.64 -12.03 12.56
N SER A 34 -3.45 -12.43 12.11
CA SER A 34 -2.75 -11.80 10.99
C SER A 34 -3.54 -11.92 9.67
N LEU A 35 -4.04 -13.11 9.34
CA LEU A 35 -4.86 -13.34 8.15
C LEU A 35 -6.16 -12.52 8.20
N PHE A 36 -6.80 -12.46 9.35
CA PHE A 36 -8.01 -11.66 9.55
C PHE A 36 -7.73 -10.16 9.36
N ALA A 37 -6.65 -9.65 9.97
CA ALA A 37 -6.24 -8.26 9.81
C ALA A 37 -5.97 -7.91 8.34
N ILE A 38 -5.20 -8.75 7.63
CA ILE A 38 -4.92 -8.55 6.19
C ILE A 38 -6.22 -8.60 5.38
N GLY A 39 -7.05 -9.61 5.58
CA GLY A 39 -8.29 -9.81 4.83
C GLY A 39 -9.27 -8.65 4.99
N CYS A 40 -9.49 -8.19 6.23
CA CYS A 40 -10.33 -7.03 6.50
C CYS A 40 -9.78 -5.76 5.84
N GLY A 41 -8.48 -5.49 6.02
CA GLY A 41 -7.83 -4.34 5.40
C GLY A 41 -7.92 -4.38 3.87
N ALA A 42 -7.61 -5.52 3.26
CA ALA A 42 -7.65 -5.71 1.81
C ALA A 42 -9.06 -5.52 1.23
N SER A 43 -10.08 -6.01 1.91
CA SER A 43 -11.47 -5.82 1.52
C SER A 43 -11.84 -4.34 1.48
N VAL A 44 -11.51 -3.59 2.54
CA VAL A 44 -11.78 -2.14 2.60
C VAL A 44 -11.01 -1.40 1.50
N GLY A 45 -9.73 -1.69 1.31
CA GLY A 45 -8.91 -1.05 0.28
C GLY A 45 -9.41 -1.34 -1.14
N ALA A 46 -9.74 -2.60 -1.43
CA ALA A 46 -10.25 -3.01 -2.75
C ALA A 46 -11.62 -2.40 -3.06
N ILE A 47 -12.52 -2.33 -2.07
CA ILE A 47 -13.81 -1.68 -2.23
C ILE A 47 -13.64 -0.18 -2.51
N LEU A 48 -12.78 0.51 -1.76
CA LEU A 48 -12.50 1.93 -1.98
C LEU A 48 -11.92 2.17 -3.38
N ARG A 49 -10.96 1.36 -3.84
CA ARG A 49 -10.43 1.42 -5.19
C ARG A 49 -11.51 1.22 -6.26
N TRP A 50 -12.39 0.25 -6.05
CA TRP A 50 -13.51 0.00 -6.96
C TRP A 50 -14.47 1.20 -7.04
N LEU A 51 -14.82 1.81 -5.90
CA LEU A 51 -15.65 3.02 -5.85
C LEU A 51 -14.99 4.21 -6.54
N LEU A 52 -13.66 4.40 -6.36
CA LEU A 52 -12.91 5.43 -7.10
C LEU A 52 -12.96 5.17 -8.60
N GLY A 53 -12.85 3.92 -9.03
CA GLY A 53 -13.01 3.53 -10.44
C GLY A 53 -14.38 3.88 -10.98
N LEU A 54 -15.45 3.51 -10.29
CA LEU A 54 -16.82 3.85 -10.68
C LEU A 54 -17.06 5.36 -10.80
N SER A 55 -16.49 6.12 -9.86
CA SER A 55 -16.76 7.57 -9.78
C SER A 55 -15.92 8.39 -10.75
N LEU A 56 -14.69 7.98 -11.04
CA LEU A 56 -13.70 8.84 -11.69
C LEU A 56 -13.25 8.40 -13.08
N ASN A 57 -13.38 7.11 -13.46
CA ASN A 57 -12.88 6.64 -14.74
C ASN A 57 -13.62 7.24 -15.95
N ALA A 58 -14.87 7.67 -15.77
CA ALA A 58 -15.64 8.30 -16.82
C ALA A 58 -15.16 9.72 -17.19
N PHE A 59 -14.41 10.40 -16.30
CA PHE A 59 -14.02 11.79 -16.51
C PHE A 59 -12.89 11.97 -17.54
N PHE A 60 -12.00 10.98 -17.67
CA PHE A 60 -10.87 11.10 -18.58
C PHE A 60 -10.56 9.76 -19.27
N PRO A 61 -11.08 9.57 -20.50
CA PRO A 61 -10.97 8.27 -21.18
C PRO A 61 -9.55 7.82 -21.54
N ALA A 62 -8.57 8.76 -21.59
CA ALA A 62 -7.20 8.44 -21.96
C ALA A 62 -6.39 7.81 -20.81
N ILE A 63 -6.65 8.22 -19.57
CA ILE A 63 -6.03 7.67 -18.36
C ILE A 63 -7.14 7.47 -17.33
N PRO A 64 -7.41 6.23 -16.89
CA PRO A 64 -8.43 5.97 -15.88
C PRO A 64 -8.09 6.65 -14.55
N MET A 65 -8.81 7.74 -14.26
CA MET A 65 -8.51 8.60 -13.10
C MET A 65 -8.70 7.88 -11.77
N GLY A 66 -9.62 6.92 -11.70
CA GLY A 66 -9.84 6.14 -10.48
C GLY A 66 -8.64 5.32 -10.08
N THR A 67 -7.99 4.64 -11.05
CA THR A 67 -6.75 3.89 -10.83
C THR A 67 -5.60 4.82 -10.43
N LEU A 68 -5.47 5.96 -11.12
CA LEU A 68 -4.44 6.95 -10.81
C LEU A 68 -4.62 7.51 -9.39
N VAL A 69 -5.81 7.99 -9.05
CA VAL A 69 -6.10 8.55 -7.72
C VAL A 69 -5.89 7.51 -6.62
N ALA A 70 -6.30 6.26 -6.83
CA ALA A 70 -6.07 5.18 -5.88
C ALA A 70 -4.56 4.95 -5.60
N ASN A 71 -3.74 4.97 -6.65
CA ASN A 71 -2.29 4.79 -6.51
C ASN A 71 -1.61 6.02 -5.88
N LEU A 72 -1.99 7.23 -6.25
CA LEU A 72 -1.47 8.48 -5.65
C LEU A 72 -1.84 8.59 -4.17
N LEU A 73 -3.12 8.34 -3.84
CA LEU A 73 -3.61 8.34 -2.46
C LEU A 73 -2.90 7.26 -1.63
N GLY A 74 -2.78 6.05 -2.19
CA GLY A 74 -2.03 4.97 -1.57
C GLY A 74 -0.55 5.31 -1.37
N GLY A 75 0.08 6.01 -2.33
CA GLY A 75 1.44 6.53 -2.20
C GLY A 75 1.58 7.51 -1.04
N TYR A 76 0.67 8.47 -0.90
CA TYR A 76 0.67 9.38 0.25
C TYR A 76 0.48 8.64 1.58
N LEU A 77 -0.53 7.78 1.64
CA LEU A 77 -0.88 7.06 2.87
C LEU A 77 0.19 6.07 3.30
N ILE A 78 0.96 5.44 2.39
CA ILE A 78 2.08 4.58 2.79
C ILE A 78 3.20 5.40 3.42
N GLY A 79 3.49 6.60 2.90
CA GLY A 79 4.45 7.53 3.50
C GLY A 79 4.06 7.90 4.94
N VAL A 80 2.79 8.28 5.16
CA VAL A 80 2.25 8.55 6.48
C VAL A 80 2.31 7.31 7.38
N ALA A 81 1.81 6.18 6.92
CA ALA A 81 1.74 4.95 7.71
C ALA A 81 3.12 4.48 8.17
N VAL A 82 4.11 4.46 7.28
CA VAL A 82 5.49 4.04 7.62
C VAL A 82 6.10 4.99 8.65
N ALA A 83 5.93 6.29 8.50
CA ALA A 83 6.47 7.28 9.46
C ALA A 83 5.80 7.15 10.84
N VAL A 84 4.47 7.04 10.89
CA VAL A 84 3.72 6.89 12.15
C VAL A 84 4.05 5.58 12.85
N LEU A 85 4.07 4.46 12.10
CA LEU A 85 4.35 3.14 12.68
C LEU A 85 5.81 3.01 13.14
N ALA A 86 6.74 3.72 12.51
CA ALA A 86 8.14 3.79 12.96
C ALA A 86 8.26 4.54 14.30
N ALA A 87 7.45 5.58 14.50
CA ALA A 87 7.40 6.33 15.76
C ALA A 87 6.71 5.57 16.91
N HIS A 88 5.93 4.52 16.60
CA HIS A 88 5.17 3.75 17.58
C HIS A 88 5.53 2.25 17.53
N PRO A 89 6.74 1.85 17.95
CA PRO A 89 7.20 0.46 17.86
C PRO A 89 6.41 -0.52 18.76
N GLY A 90 5.67 -0.01 19.75
CA GLY A 90 4.82 -0.81 20.64
C GLY A 90 3.45 -1.20 20.07
N LEU A 91 3.10 -0.74 18.86
CA LEU A 91 1.84 -1.14 18.23
C LEU A 91 1.85 -2.63 17.87
N ALA A 92 0.73 -3.29 18.12
CA ALA A 92 0.57 -4.70 17.78
C ALA A 92 0.83 -4.93 16.28
N PRO A 93 1.54 -6.03 15.90
CA PRO A 93 1.88 -6.34 14.51
C PRO A 93 0.69 -6.37 13.56
N GLU A 94 -0.49 -6.74 14.06
CA GLU A 94 -1.73 -6.82 13.30
C GLU A 94 -2.14 -5.46 12.70
N TRP A 95 -1.85 -4.35 13.37
CA TRP A 95 -2.11 -3.01 12.82
C TRP A 95 -1.26 -2.71 11.59
N ARG A 96 0.01 -3.14 11.60
CA ARG A 96 0.88 -3.00 10.42
C ARG A 96 0.37 -3.84 9.25
N LEU A 97 -0.05 -5.06 9.54
CA LEU A 97 -0.62 -5.97 8.55
C LEU A 97 -1.94 -5.45 8.00
N PHE A 98 -2.83 -4.95 8.86
CA PHE A 98 -4.10 -4.36 8.44
C PHE A 98 -3.88 -3.15 7.52
N ILE A 99 -3.05 -2.18 7.94
CA ILE A 99 -2.85 -0.91 7.22
C ILE A 99 -2.02 -1.12 5.96
N ILE A 100 -0.81 -1.68 6.09
CA ILE A 100 0.16 -1.72 4.98
C ILE A 100 -0.20 -2.85 4.00
N THR A 101 -0.23 -4.10 4.50
CA THR A 101 -0.43 -5.27 3.64
C THR A 101 -1.87 -5.37 3.17
N GLY A 102 -2.84 -5.18 4.08
CA GLY A 102 -4.25 -5.26 3.78
C GLY A 102 -4.74 -4.02 3.03
N PHE A 103 -5.00 -2.94 3.76
CA PHE A 103 -5.69 -1.77 3.23
C PHE A 103 -4.95 -1.13 2.06
N LEU A 104 -3.69 -0.76 2.23
CA LEU A 104 -2.92 -0.11 1.15
C LEU A 104 -2.61 -1.07 0.01
N GLY A 105 -2.35 -2.37 0.30
CA GLY A 105 -2.20 -3.39 -0.72
C GLY A 105 -3.47 -3.62 -1.53
N GLY A 106 -4.66 -3.54 -0.92
CA GLY A 106 -5.95 -3.62 -1.59
C GLY A 106 -6.33 -2.35 -2.35
N LEU A 107 -5.97 -1.17 -1.82
CA LEU A 107 -6.27 0.12 -2.43
C LEU A 107 -5.45 0.36 -3.70
N THR A 108 -4.13 0.12 -3.65
CA THR A 108 -3.23 0.34 -4.79
C THR A 108 -3.25 -0.83 -5.76
N THR A 109 -2.91 -0.57 -7.03
CA THR A 109 -2.87 -1.62 -8.04
C THR A 109 -1.83 -1.35 -9.12
N PHE A 110 -0.85 -2.23 -9.21
CA PHE A 110 0.10 -2.24 -10.32
C PHE A 110 -0.46 -2.99 -11.53
N SER A 111 -1.24 -4.05 -11.29
CA SER A 111 -1.78 -4.89 -12.36
C SER A 111 -2.78 -4.14 -13.25
N THR A 112 -3.71 -3.40 -12.66
CA THR A 112 -4.67 -2.58 -13.43
C THR A 112 -3.94 -1.50 -14.23
N PHE A 113 -3.04 -0.75 -13.59
CA PHE A 113 -2.19 0.23 -14.26
C PHE A 113 -1.40 -0.38 -15.44
N SER A 114 -0.80 -1.56 -15.24
CA SER A 114 -0.06 -2.24 -16.32
C SER A 114 -0.96 -2.61 -17.50
N ALA A 115 -2.17 -3.11 -17.23
CA ALA A 115 -3.14 -3.42 -18.28
C ALA A 115 -3.57 -2.16 -19.06
N GLU A 116 -3.82 -1.05 -18.36
CA GLU A 116 -4.16 0.24 -18.96
C GLU A 116 -3.05 0.76 -19.89
N VAL A 117 -1.79 0.69 -19.44
CA VAL A 117 -0.63 1.08 -20.25
C VAL A 117 -0.50 0.20 -21.49
N VAL A 118 -0.61 -1.12 -21.34
CA VAL A 118 -0.53 -2.05 -22.47
C VAL A 118 -1.64 -1.79 -23.49
N SER A 119 -2.87 -1.50 -23.05
CA SER A 119 -3.96 -1.12 -23.96
C SER A 119 -3.62 0.13 -24.76
N LEU A 120 -3.10 1.18 -24.12
CA LEU A 120 -2.65 2.39 -24.81
C LEU A 120 -1.55 2.12 -25.85
N LEU A 121 -0.59 1.23 -25.54
CA LEU A 121 0.46 0.82 -26.47
C LEU A 121 -0.11 0.06 -27.67
N GLN A 122 -1.07 -0.85 -27.46
CA GLN A 122 -1.73 -1.60 -28.52
C GLN A 122 -2.58 -0.70 -29.44
N GLU A 123 -3.13 0.37 -28.89
CA GLU A 123 -3.85 1.41 -29.63
C GLU A 123 -2.93 2.39 -30.39
N GLY A 124 -1.58 2.24 -30.26
CA GLY A 124 -0.61 3.15 -30.84
C GLY A 124 -0.51 4.51 -30.13
N ARG A 125 -1.11 4.68 -28.97
CA ARG A 125 -1.21 5.93 -28.19
C ARG A 125 0.01 6.12 -27.27
N LEU A 126 1.20 6.12 -27.85
CA LEU A 126 2.50 6.09 -27.14
C LEU A 126 2.67 7.25 -26.15
N LEU A 127 2.22 8.47 -26.53
CA LEU A 127 2.32 9.63 -25.65
C LEU A 127 1.49 9.45 -24.36
N TRP A 128 0.27 8.92 -24.49
CA TRP A 128 -0.59 8.65 -23.35
C TRP A 128 -0.08 7.50 -22.49
N ALA A 129 0.51 6.47 -23.09
CA ALA A 129 1.17 5.40 -22.35
C ALA A 129 2.34 5.95 -21.52
N GLY A 130 3.19 6.78 -22.10
CA GLY A 130 4.30 7.45 -21.41
C GLY A 130 3.80 8.38 -20.29
N ALA A 131 2.75 9.16 -20.54
CA ALA A 131 2.15 10.03 -19.55
C ALA A 131 1.53 9.24 -18.37
N ALA A 132 0.84 8.11 -18.64
CA ALA A 132 0.31 7.24 -17.61
C ALA A 132 1.43 6.65 -16.75
N ILE A 133 2.52 6.15 -17.35
CA ILE A 133 3.68 5.64 -16.62
C ILE A 133 4.27 6.73 -15.71
N ALA A 134 4.51 7.92 -16.25
CA ALA A 134 5.07 9.02 -15.48
C ALA A 134 4.14 9.43 -14.32
N ALA A 135 2.84 9.58 -14.59
CA ALA A 135 1.86 9.97 -13.57
C ALA A 135 1.77 8.94 -12.43
N HIS A 136 1.69 7.65 -12.75
CA HIS A 136 1.59 6.61 -11.73
C HIS A 136 2.91 6.42 -10.97
N VAL A 137 4.04 6.34 -11.64
CA VAL A 137 5.33 6.04 -10.99
C VAL A 137 5.85 7.26 -10.25
N VAL A 138 6.11 8.36 -10.99
CA VAL A 138 6.68 9.58 -10.39
C VAL A 138 5.69 10.19 -9.41
N GLY A 139 4.40 10.27 -9.78
CA GLY A 139 3.35 10.79 -8.92
C GLY A 139 3.26 10.04 -7.59
N SER A 140 3.24 8.70 -7.60
CA SER A 140 3.20 7.91 -6.37
C SER A 140 4.44 8.09 -5.49
N LEU A 141 5.64 8.18 -6.09
CA LEU A 141 6.87 8.46 -5.35
C LEU A 141 6.84 9.84 -4.68
N VAL A 142 6.41 10.86 -5.41
CA VAL A 142 6.26 12.23 -4.88
C VAL A 142 5.24 12.25 -3.74
N MET A 143 4.08 11.60 -3.91
CA MET A 143 3.06 11.50 -2.87
C MET A 143 3.56 10.77 -1.63
N THR A 144 4.40 9.73 -1.79
CA THR A 144 5.03 9.05 -0.66
C THR A 144 5.97 9.98 0.13
N LEU A 145 6.77 10.77 -0.58
CA LEU A 145 7.62 11.79 0.06
C LEU A 145 6.80 12.84 0.81
N PHE A 146 5.68 13.29 0.24
CA PHE A 146 4.76 14.19 0.93
C PHE A 146 4.15 13.56 2.19
N GLY A 147 3.79 12.28 2.15
CA GLY A 147 3.32 11.55 3.33
C GLY A 147 4.35 11.55 4.46
N PHE A 148 5.62 11.25 4.16
CA PHE A 148 6.73 11.35 5.11
C PHE A 148 6.92 12.77 5.64
N ALA A 149 6.92 13.77 4.75
CA ALA A 149 7.10 15.16 5.12
C ALA A 149 6.00 15.65 6.06
N THR A 150 4.75 15.27 5.82
CA THR A 150 3.59 15.62 6.66
C THR A 150 3.80 15.18 8.10
N VAL A 151 4.19 13.91 8.31
CA VAL A 151 4.41 13.36 9.66
C VAL A 151 5.63 14.00 10.31
N SER A 152 6.72 14.16 9.55
CA SER A 152 7.94 14.81 10.05
C SER A 152 7.70 16.25 10.51
N LEU A 153 6.86 16.99 9.78
CA LEU A 153 6.50 18.36 10.17
C LEU A 153 5.61 18.39 11.41
N ALA A 154 4.61 17.50 11.48
CA ALA A 154 3.71 17.40 12.63
C ALA A 154 4.44 17.00 13.93
N GLN A 155 5.53 16.26 13.84
CA GLN A 155 6.35 15.88 15.01
C GLN A 155 7.29 16.98 15.51
N ARG A 156 7.44 18.08 14.76
CA ARG A 156 8.28 19.24 15.14
C ARG A 156 7.49 20.35 15.82
N LEU A 157 6.15 20.29 15.73
CA LEU A 157 5.23 21.25 16.36
C LEU A 157 4.82 20.79 17.76
#